data_9c541844fd6537626e61075a37864032
#
_entry.id   9c541844fd6537626e61075a37864032
#
_cell.length_a   1.000
_cell.length_b   1.000
_cell.length_c   1.000
_cell.angle_alpha   90.00
_cell.angle_beta   90.00
_cell.angle_gamma   90.00
#
_symmetry.space_group_name_H-M   'P 1'
#
loop_
_entity.id
_entity.type
_entity.pdbx_description
1 polymer ?
#
loop_
_entity_poly.entity_id
_entity_poly.type
_entity_poly.pdbx_seq_one_letter_code
_entity_poly.pdbx_strand_id
1 'polypeptide(L)'
;MGEYGKRAEQLFMEGYNCSQAVLLSYSDITGLDDKTAAMLASGFGGGMGRMREVCGAVSGMFIVLGIVAGYSDPSDAQGKKSTYAAIQELASRFRKENGSIICKELLGLSKPEGTYIPAE
;
A
#
# COMPACT_ATOMS: atom_id res chain seq x y z
N MET A 1 13.83 -6.75 10.04
CA MET A 1 12.48 -6.72 9.50
C MET A 1 11.53 -7.45 10.44
N GLY A 2 10.39 -6.88 10.74
CA GLY A 2 9.43 -7.49 11.63
C GLY A 2 8.72 -8.68 11.00
N GLU A 3 7.93 -9.35 11.81
CA GLU A 3 7.19 -10.55 11.40
C GLU A 3 6.26 -10.27 10.22
N TYR A 4 5.55 -9.13 10.25
CA TYR A 4 4.65 -8.76 9.14
C TYR A 4 5.43 -8.52 7.85
N GLY A 5 6.60 -7.90 7.96
CA GLY A 5 7.45 -7.68 6.79
C GLY A 5 7.93 -8.96 6.17
N LYS A 6 8.31 -9.93 7.01
CA LYS A 6 8.74 -11.25 6.52
C LYS A 6 7.60 -11.98 5.84
N ARG A 7 6.40 -11.88 6.40
CA ARG A 7 5.23 -12.51 5.83
C ARG A 7 4.87 -11.88 4.48
N ALA A 8 4.96 -10.56 4.38
CA ALA A 8 4.70 -9.86 3.13
C ALA A 8 5.73 -10.26 2.07
N GLU A 9 7.00 -10.39 2.44
CA GLU A 9 8.04 -10.82 1.53
C GLU A 9 7.76 -12.22 1.00
N GLN A 10 7.36 -13.13 1.88
CA GLN A 10 7.02 -14.50 1.51
C GLN A 10 5.85 -14.51 0.52
N LEU A 11 4.81 -13.74 0.81
CA LEU A 11 3.63 -13.67 -0.05
C LEU A 11 3.99 -13.10 -1.43
N PHE A 12 4.85 -12.09 -1.45
CA PHE A 12 5.32 -11.53 -2.71
C PHE A 12 6.04 -12.60 -3.54
N MET A 13 6.86 -13.43 -2.89
CA MET A 13 7.56 -14.51 -3.57
C MET A 13 6.60 -15.58 -4.07
N GLU A 14 5.42 -15.72 -3.48
CA GLU A 14 4.40 -16.65 -3.93
C GLU A 14 3.61 -16.13 -5.15
N GLY A 15 3.85 -14.89 -5.56
CA GLY A 15 3.23 -14.35 -6.75
C GLY A 15 2.23 -13.23 -6.54
N TYR A 16 1.95 -12.88 -5.28
CA TYR A 16 1.08 -11.73 -5.01
C TYR A 16 1.81 -10.43 -5.36
N ASN A 17 1.08 -9.41 -5.77
CA ASN A 17 1.73 -8.11 -5.99
C ASN A 17 2.04 -7.44 -4.66
N CYS A 18 2.80 -6.34 -4.69
CA CYS A 18 3.27 -5.69 -3.47
C CYS A 18 2.15 -5.23 -2.55
N SER A 19 1.07 -4.72 -3.11
CA SER A 19 -0.08 -4.27 -2.32
C SER A 19 -0.81 -5.44 -1.68
N GLN A 20 -1.05 -6.51 -2.44
CA GLN A 20 -1.69 -7.72 -1.94
C GLN A 20 -0.85 -8.34 -0.83
N ALA A 21 0.45 -8.45 -1.05
CA ALA A 21 1.36 -9.05 -0.08
C ALA A 21 1.30 -8.31 1.25
N VAL A 22 1.31 -6.99 1.22
CA VAL A 22 1.24 -6.18 2.44
C VAL A 22 -0.12 -6.35 3.12
N LEU A 23 -1.21 -6.20 2.39
CA LEU A 23 -2.54 -6.30 3.00
C LEU A 23 -2.78 -7.69 3.59
N LEU A 24 -2.43 -8.74 2.85
CA LEU A 24 -2.59 -10.12 3.34
C LEU A 24 -1.76 -10.39 4.58
N SER A 25 -0.56 -9.79 4.69
CA SER A 25 0.29 -10.00 5.84
C SER A 25 -0.33 -9.53 7.15
N TYR A 26 -1.30 -8.63 7.08
CA TYR A 26 -2.01 -8.10 8.24
C TYR A 26 -3.40 -8.70 8.43
N SER A 27 -3.67 -9.88 7.85
CA SER A 27 -5.00 -10.52 7.92
C SER A 27 -5.48 -10.73 9.35
N ASP A 28 -4.58 -11.00 10.27
CA ASP A 28 -4.92 -11.19 11.69
C ASP A 28 -5.44 -9.90 12.32
N ILE A 29 -5.01 -8.76 11.81
CA ILE A 29 -5.43 -7.45 12.32
C ILE A 29 -6.65 -6.93 11.59
N THR A 30 -6.69 -7.06 10.27
CA THR A 30 -7.79 -6.53 9.47
C THR A 30 -9.05 -7.38 9.56
N GLY A 31 -8.90 -8.67 9.82
CA GLY A 31 -10.03 -9.59 9.84
C GLY A 31 -10.61 -9.92 8.47
N LEU A 32 -9.98 -9.44 7.41
CA LEU A 32 -10.43 -9.75 6.06
C LEU A 32 -10.02 -11.16 5.67
N ASP A 33 -10.90 -11.87 4.97
CA ASP A 33 -10.53 -13.16 4.40
C ASP A 33 -9.55 -12.94 3.25
N ASP A 34 -8.76 -13.96 2.95
CA ASP A 34 -7.67 -13.83 1.97
C ASP A 34 -8.17 -13.41 0.58
N LYS A 35 -9.26 -13.99 0.14
CA LYS A 35 -9.79 -13.67 -1.20
C LYS A 35 -10.22 -12.20 -1.29
N THR A 36 -10.93 -11.72 -0.28
CA THR A 36 -11.40 -10.33 -0.24
C THR A 36 -10.23 -9.38 -0.17
N ALA A 37 -9.26 -9.67 0.68
CA ALA A 37 -8.07 -8.83 0.82
C ALA A 37 -7.28 -8.77 -0.49
N ALA A 38 -7.08 -9.91 -1.14
CA ALA A 38 -6.36 -9.96 -2.40
C ALA A 38 -7.08 -9.17 -3.50
N MET A 39 -8.39 -9.30 -3.58
CA MET A 39 -9.18 -8.55 -4.56
C MET A 39 -9.13 -7.06 -4.30
N LEU A 40 -9.27 -6.66 -3.04
CA LEU A 40 -9.28 -5.27 -2.64
C LEU A 40 -7.97 -4.56 -3.02
N ALA A 41 -6.86 -5.24 -2.84
CA ALA A 41 -5.53 -4.67 -3.10
C ALA A 41 -5.04 -4.90 -4.52
N SER A 42 -5.76 -5.67 -5.32
CA SER A 42 -5.27 -6.12 -6.63
C SER A 42 -4.90 -5.01 -7.59
N GLY A 43 -5.63 -3.90 -7.57
CA GLY A 43 -5.38 -2.79 -8.49
C GLY A 43 -4.23 -1.88 -8.12
N PHE A 44 -3.67 -2.04 -6.92
CA PHE A 44 -2.64 -1.11 -6.43
C PHE A 44 -1.22 -1.59 -6.68
N GLY A 45 -1.04 -2.80 -7.20
CA GLY A 45 0.28 -3.33 -7.48
C GLY A 45 1.00 -2.57 -8.58
N GLY A 46 2.32 -2.53 -8.51
CA GLY A 46 3.12 -1.84 -9.51
C GLY A 46 2.93 -0.33 -9.53
N GLY A 47 2.54 0.23 -8.39
CA GLY A 47 2.29 1.66 -8.29
C GLY A 47 0.97 2.04 -8.96
N MET A 48 -0.11 1.41 -8.51
CA MET A 48 -1.46 1.62 -9.04
C MET A 48 -1.59 1.14 -10.48
N GLY A 49 -1.73 -0.19 -10.61
CA GLY A 49 -1.94 -0.81 -11.91
C GLY A 49 -0.77 -0.62 -12.86
N ARG A 50 0.44 -0.64 -12.33
CA ARG A 50 1.69 -0.43 -13.07
C ARG A 50 1.86 0.97 -13.65
N MET A 51 1.08 1.92 -13.18
CA MET A 51 1.27 3.32 -13.59
C MET A 51 2.48 3.95 -12.92
N ARG A 52 3.12 3.24 -12.00
CA ARG A 52 4.32 3.70 -11.31
C ARG A 52 4.09 4.94 -10.46
N GLU A 53 2.87 5.07 -9.97
CA GLU A 53 2.49 6.13 -9.02
C GLU A 53 2.83 5.68 -7.60
N VAL A 54 1.91 5.81 -6.65
CA VAL A 54 2.20 5.46 -5.27
C VAL A 54 2.56 3.97 -5.15
N CYS A 55 3.64 3.69 -4.43
CA CYS A 55 4.11 2.32 -4.21
C CYS A 55 3.00 1.45 -3.62
N GLY A 56 2.85 0.23 -4.18
CA GLY A 56 1.81 -0.69 -3.76
C GLY A 56 1.91 -1.09 -2.29
N ALA A 57 3.13 -1.18 -1.77
CA ALA A 57 3.32 -1.48 -0.34
C ALA A 57 2.76 -0.34 0.52
N VAL A 58 2.97 0.91 0.10
CA VAL A 58 2.42 2.07 0.80
C VAL A 58 0.90 2.06 0.73
N SER A 59 0.34 1.82 -0.46
CA SER A 59 -1.12 1.73 -0.64
C SER A 59 -1.71 0.62 0.22
N GLY A 60 -1.05 -0.53 0.28
CA GLY A 60 -1.48 -1.65 1.13
C GLY A 60 -1.51 -1.25 2.59
N MET A 61 -0.49 -0.54 3.06
CA MET A 61 -0.47 -0.04 4.44
C MET A 61 -1.54 1.01 4.70
N PHE A 62 -1.87 1.83 3.70
CA PHE A 62 -2.96 2.79 3.84
C PHE A 62 -4.29 2.08 4.04
N ILE A 63 -4.51 0.97 3.37
CA ILE A 63 -5.73 0.17 3.54
C ILE A 63 -5.77 -0.41 4.96
N VAL A 64 -4.66 -0.98 5.42
CA VAL A 64 -4.56 -1.52 6.79
C VAL A 64 -4.88 -0.43 7.80
N LEU A 65 -4.27 0.74 7.63
CA LEU A 65 -4.48 1.88 8.52
C LEU A 65 -5.95 2.31 8.55
N GLY A 66 -6.59 2.33 7.38
CA GLY A 66 -7.99 2.68 7.27
C GLY A 66 -8.89 1.72 8.04
N ILE A 67 -8.57 0.43 8.01
CA ILE A 67 -9.35 -0.58 8.74
C ILE A 67 -9.14 -0.45 10.24
N VAL A 68 -7.90 -0.21 10.66
CA VAL A 68 -7.55 -0.15 12.08
C VAL A 68 -7.97 1.16 12.74
N ALA A 69 -7.82 2.28 12.03
CA ALA A 69 -7.98 3.61 12.63
C ALA A 69 -8.72 4.60 11.72
N GLY A 70 -9.41 4.11 10.71
CA GLY A 70 -10.13 4.98 9.79
C GLY A 70 -11.48 5.43 10.32
N TYR A 71 -12.17 6.20 9.52
CA TYR A 71 -13.52 6.66 9.84
C TYR A 71 -14.49 6.14 8.77
N SER A 72 -15.76 6.02 9.13
CA SER A 72 -16.77 5.53 8.19
C SER A 72 -17.98 6.48 8.05
N ASP A 73 -18.21 7.32 9.04
CA ASP A 73 -19.34 8.24 9.05
C ASP A 73 -18.94 9.54 8.34
N PRO A 74 -19.62 9.92 7.25
CA PRO A 74 -19.24 11.13 6.50
C PRO A 74 -19.37 12.42 7.33
N SER A 75 -20.10 12.38 8.43
CA SER A 75 -20.22 13.55 9.30
C SER A 75 -19.15 13.61 10.39
N ASP A 76 -18.30 12.60 10.47
CA ASP A 76 -17.25 12.52 11.47
C ASP A 76 -16.02 13.31 11.00
N ALA A 77 -16.08 14.63 11.14
CA ALA A 77 -15.01 15.52 10.69
C ALA A 77 -13.71 15.27 11.45
N GLN A 78 -13.80 14.94 12.73
CA GLN A 78 -12.62 14.67 13.56
C GLN A 78 -11.96 13.35 13.13
N GLY A 79 -12.75 12.33 12.86
CA GLY A 79 -12.26 11.05 12.39
C GLY A 79 -11.56 11.19 11.03
N LYS A 80 -12.14 11.97 10.14
CA LYS A 80 -11.53 12.25 8.83
C LYS A 80 -10.18 12.92 8.98
N LYS A 81 -10.11 13.94 9.82
CA LYS A 81 -8.87 14.67 10.08
C LYS A 81 -7.80 13.77 10.68
N SER A 82 -8.17 12.97 11.67
CA SER A 82 -7.27 12.02 12.32
C SER A 82 -6.72 11.00 11.33
N THR A 83 -7.60 10.45 10.48
CA THR A 83 -7.21 9.45 9.48
C THR A 83 -6.21 10.04 8.50
N TYR A 84 -6.49 11.23 7.99
CA TYR A 84 -5.60 11.87 7.01
C TYR A 84 -4.25 12.19 7.64
N ALA A 85 -4.23 12.61 8.90
CA ALA A 85 -2.98 12.88 9.60
C ALA A 85 -2.15 11.61 9.75
N ALA A 86 -2.80 10.49 10.08
CA ALA A 86 -2.11 9.20 10.21
C ALA A 86 -1.55 8.71 8.87
N ILE A 87 -2.30 8.89 7.79
CA ILE A 87 -1.83 8.54 6.44
C ILE A 87 -0.60 9.36 6.07
N GLN A 88 -0.65 10.66 6.34
CA GLN A 88 0.48 11.56 6.04
C GLN A 88 1.72 11.20 6.85
N GLU A 89 1.53 10.83 8.11
CA GLU A 89 2.63 10.40 8.97
C GLU A 89 3.28 9.12 8.44
N LEU A 90 2.46 8.16 8.04
CA LEU A 90 2.96 6.91 7.48
C LEU A 90 3.74 7.17 6.19
N ALA A 91 3.19 8.00 5.30
CA ALA A 91 3.84 8.35 4.05
C ALA A 91 5.17 9.06 4.29
N SER A 92 5.18 9.96 5.27
CA SER A 92 6.38 10.72 5.63
C SER A 92 7.49 9.79 6.13
N ARG A 93 7.14 8.85 7.00
CA ARG A 93 8.11 7.87 7.52
C ARG A 93 8.68 6.99 6.41
N PHE A 94 7.79 6.51 5.53
CA PHE A 94 8.23 5.68 4.42
C PHE A 94 9.18 6.45 3.50
N ARG A 95 8.82 7.70 3.18
CA ARG A 95 9.64 8.57 2.32
C ARG A 95 11.00 8.83 2.95
N LYS A 96 11.02 9.04 4.26
CA LYS A 96 12.26 9.32 4.99
C LYS A 96 13.21 8.12 4.94
N GLU A 97 12.67 6.91 5.07
CA GLU A 97 13.48 5.70 5.08
C GLU A 97 13.87 5.23 3.68
N ASN A 98 13.04 5.50 2.68
CA ASN A 98 13.21 4.93 1.34
C ASN A 98 13.43 5.98 0.25
N GLY A 99 13.30 7.25 0.57
CA GLY A 99 13.53 8.35 -0.38
C GLY A 99 12.30 8.85 -1.10
N SER A 100 11.27 8.02 -1.23
CA SER A 100 10.05 8.38 -1.94
C SER A 100 8.93 7.40 -1.59
N ILE A 101 7.68 7.78 -1.89
CA ILE A 101 6.55 6.85 -1.88
C ILE A 101 6.10 6.53 -3.30
N ILE A 102 6.77 7.09 -4.29
CA ILE A 102 6.36 6.95 -5.70
C ILE A 102 7.13 5.81 -6.33
N CYS A 103 6.40 4.87 -6.93
CA CYS A 103 6.97 3.65 -7.48
C CYS A 103 8.09 3.92 -8.48
N LYS A 104 7.87 4.79 -9.44
CA LYS A 104 8.88 5.08 -10.45
C LYS A 104 10.15 5.66 -9.86
N GLU A 105 10.04 6.46 -8.81
CA GLU A 105 11.21 7.03 -8.13
C GLU A 105 11.96 5.96 -7.35
N LEU A 106 11.23 5.07 -6.70
CA LEU A 106 11.83 3.97 -5.94
C LEU A 106 12.56 2.99 -6.85
N LEU A 107 12.07 2.81 -8.06
CA LEU A 107 12.70 1.93 -9.04
C LEU A 107 13.82 2.60 -9.84
N GLY A 108 14.03 3.89 -9.61
CA GLY A 108 15.05 4.64 -10.36
C GLY A 108 14.61 5.04 -11.75
N LEU A 109 13.31 5.02 -12.02
CA LEU A 109 12.77 5.41 -13.33
C LEU A 109 12.50 6.91 -13.29
N SER A 110 13.39 7.68 -13.90
CA SER A 110 13.35 9.14 -13.79
C SER A 110 12.63 9.85 -14.93
N LYS A 111 12.37 9.16 -16.03
CA LYS A 111 11.75 9.77 -17.20
C LYS A 111 10.29 9.34 -17.32
N PRO A 112 9.38 10.28 -17.57
CA PRO A 112 7.98 9.93 -17.75
C PRO A 112 7.72 8.99 -18.93
N GLU A 113 8.31 9.32 -20.08
CA GLU A 113 8.16 8.47 -21.25
C GLU A 113 9.08 7.27 -21.13
N GLY A 114 8.54 6.11 -21.43
CA GLY A 114 9.30 4.89 -21.37
C GLY A 114 9.46 4.32 -20.00
N THR A 115 9.00 5.01 -18.97
CA THR A 115 9.03 4.46 -17.61
C THR A 115 7.75 3.74 -17.26
N TYR A 116 6.71 3.98 -18.02
CA TYR A 116 5.42 3.34 -17.84
C TYR A 116 5.41 1.98 -18.53
N ILE A 117 5.00 0.97 -17.78
CA ILE A 117 4.88 -0.38 -18.33
C ILE A 117 3.39 -0.68 -18.46
N PRO A 118 2.87 -0.82 -19.68
CA PRO A 118 1.44 -1.09 -19.87
C PRO A 118 1.03 -2.38 -19.18
N ALA A 119 -0.21 -2.44 -18.77
CA ALA A 119 -0.78 -3.64 -18.21
C ALA A 119 -0.86 -4.70 -19.30
N GLU A 120 -0.55 -5.92 -18.94
CA GLU A 120 -0.57 -7.03 -19.88
C GLU A 120 -1.65 -8.01 -19.55
#